data_47a60106f10ca05be25d2846d2c01f69
#
_entry.id   47a60106f10ca05be25d2846d2c01f69
#
_cell.length_a   1.000
_cell.length_b   1.000
_cell.length_c   1.000
_cell.angle_alpha   90.00
_cell.angle_beta   90.00
_cell.angle_gamma   90.00
#
_symmetry.space_group_name_H-M   'P 1'
#
loop_
_entity.id
_entity.type
_entity.pdbx_description
1 polymer ?
#
loop_
_entity_poly.entity_id
_entity_poly.type
_entity_poly.pdbx_seq_one_letter_code
_entity_poly.pdbx_strand_id
1 'polypeptide(L)'
;MSLLTYRIENGIIAKLHRLERRGMKKIWKAFIAIILSLFAATLIMVGFCVWFFTPKDPVLDSLPKYEKKKYYTSGGFQDFTDYAKYTYQISESEIIQSEALFPVMEEDIPTILKYVEHFEGCIEVYQDFPSESYDFEKSTVSTGDYFYIFNKYGDPQMSFWDYNLYYFDVDTSILYYFHTNI
;
A
#
# COMPACT_ATOMS: atom_id res chain seq x y z
N MET A 1 50.92 -41.51 -47.63
CA MET A 1 50.41 -40.21 -47.17
C MET A 1 51.53 -39.49 -46.49
N SER A 2 51.94 -38.30 -46.98
CA SER A 2 53.13 -37.61 -46.49
C SER A 2 52.86 -36.94 -45.14
N LEU A 3 53.86 -36.90 -44.26
CA LEU A 3 53.83 -36.17 -43.00
C LEU A 3 53.38 -34.70 -43.14
N LEU A 4 53.60 -34.13 -44.30
CA LEU A 4 53.20 -32.76 -44.63
C LEU A 4 51.66 -32.61 -44.78
N THR A 5 50.98 -33.57 -45.40
CA THR A 5 49.53 -33.57 -45.59
C THR A 5 48.78 -33.70 -44.25
N TYR A 6 49.26 -34.57 -43.35
CA TYR A 6 48.72 -34.78 -41.99
C TYR A 6 48.84 -33.52 -41.11
N ARG A 7 49.96 -32.78 -41.27
CA ARG A 7 50.18 -31.55 -40.49
C ARG A 7 49.30 -30.38 -40.90
N ILE A 8 49.00 -30.28 -42.23
CA ILE A 8 48.11 -29.25 -42.81
C ILE A 8 46.65 -29.51 -42.39
N GLU A 9 46.17 -30.76 -42.45
CA GLU A 9 44.81 -31.12 -42.06
C GLU A 9 44.53 -30.82 -40.60
N ASN A 10 45.43 -31.22 -39.69
CA ASN A 10 45.28 -30.92 -38.27
C ASN A 10 45.31 -29.42 -37.94
N GLY A 11 46.09 -28.63 -38.68
CA GLY A 11 46.15 -27.19 -38.55
C GLY A 11 44.79 -26.51 -38.97
N ILE A 12 44.21 -27.01 -40.03
CA ILE A 12 42.91 -26.52 -40.52
C ILE A 12 41.80 -26.88 -39.54
N ILE A 13 41.74 -28.11 -39.06
CA ILE A 13 40.72 -28.57 -38.11
C ILE A 13 40.82 -27.77 -36.81
N ALA A 14 42.02 -27.57 -36.26
CA ALA A 14 42.23 -26.75 -35.05
C ALA A 14 41.78 -25.29 -35.22
N LYS A 15 41.96 -24.73 -36.41
CA LYS A 15 41.50 -23.35 -36.74
C LYS A 15 40.01 -23.27 -36.85
N LEU A 16 39.34 -24.25 -37.44
CA LEU A 16 37.88 -24.36 -37.53
C LEU A 16 37.25 -24.45 -36.14
N HIS A 17 37.73 -25.34 -35.28
CA HIS A 17 37.24 -25.47 -33.91
C HIS A 17 37.44 -24.18 -33.09
N ARG A 18 38.51 -23.43 -33.34
CA ARG A 18 38.75 -22.16 -32.65
C ARG A 18 37.78 -21.08 -33.10
N LEU A 19 37.43 -21.04 -34.41
CA LEU A 19 36.46 -20.13 -34.97
C LEU A 19 35.01 -20.45 -34.45
N GLU A 20 34.65 -21.71 -34.42
CA GLU A 20 33.40 -22.20 -33.90
C GLU A 20 33.21 -21.85 -32.40
N ARG A 21 34.21 -22.09 -31.57
CA ARG A 21 34.20 -21.68 -30.15
C ARG A 21 34.08 -20.15 -29.96
N ARG A 22 34.68 -19.36 -30.87
CA ARG A 22 34.56 -17.88 -30.83
C ARG A 22 33.16 -17.43 -31.23
N GLY A 23 32.55 -18.07 -32.23
CA GLY A 23 31.16 -17.83 -32.64
C GLY A 23 30.18 -18.15 -31.53
N MET A 24 30.28 -19.33 -30.95
CA MET A 24 29.42 -19.73 -29.81
C MET A 24 29.54 -18.79 -28.63
N LYS A 25 30.74 -18.35 -28.26
CA LYS A 25 30.89 -17.37 -27.15
C LYS A 25 30.20 -16.03 -27.44
N LYS A 26 30.19 -15.57 -28.70
CA LYS A 26 29.44 -14.33 -29.08
C LYS A 26 27.94 -14.54 -28.97
N ILE A 27 27.44 -15.67 -29.45
CA ILE A 27 25.99 -16.03 -29.37
C ILE A 27 25.57 -16.11 -27.90
N TRP A 28 26.33 -16.79 -27.05
CA TRP A 28 26.04 -16.87 -25.63
C TRP A 28 26.03 -15.50 -24.92
N LYS A 29 26.95 -14.61 -25.25
CA LYS A 29 26.96 -13.24 -24.71
C LYS A 29 25.71 -12.45 -25.15
N ALA A 30 25.33 -12.56 -26.43
CA ALA A 30 24.12 -11.93 -26.93
C ALA A 30 22.86 -12.49 -26.26
N PHE A 31 22.79 -13.81 -26.08
CA PHE A 31 21.68 -14.47 -25.40
C PHE A 31 21.54 -14.02 -23.94
N ILE A 32 22.64 -13.98 -23.18
CA ILE A 32 22.66 -13.49 -21.81
C ILE A 32 22.24 -12.02 -21.76
N ALA A 33 22.72 -11.17 -22.67
CA ALA A 33 22.34 -9.77 -22.72
C ALA A 33 20.83 -9.58 -22.97
N ILE A 34 20.23 -10.39 -23.87
CA ILE A 34 18.79 -10.38 -24.11
C ILE A 34 18.00 -10.80 -22.86
N ILE A 35 18.42 -11.87 -22.18
CA ILE A 35 17.76 -12.31 -20.94
C ILE A 35 17.81 -11.24 -19.88
N LEU A 36 18.98 -10.62 -19.67
CA LEU A 36 19.15 -9.57 -18.67
C LEU A 36 18.30 -8.33 -19.03
N SER A 37 18.20 -7.96 -20.31
CA SER A 37 17.37 -6.82 -20.73
C SER A 37 15.87 -7.10 -20.53
N LEU A 38 15.41 -8.31 -20.84
CA LEU A 38 14.04 -8.73 -20.58
C LEU A 38 13.71 -8.73 -19.09
N PHE A 39 14.62 -9.26 -18.26
CA PHE A 39 14.47 -9.25 -16.81
C PHE A 39 14.41 -7.82 -16.25
N ALA A 40 15.28 -6.93 -16.68
CA ALA A 40 15.25 -5.52 -16.30
C ALA A 40 13.95 -4.83 -16.74
N ALA A 41 13.47 -5.07 -17.95
CA ALA A 41 12.20 -4.55 -18.43
C ALA A 41 11.01 -5.04 -17.59
N THR A 42 11.02 -6.31 -17.20
CA THR A 42 9.99 -6.87 -16.32
C THR A 42 9.99 -6.21 -14.95
N LEU A 43 11.16 -6.01 -14.35
CA LEU A 43 11.27 -5.33 -13.04
C LEU A 43 10.76 -3.88 -13.10
N ILE A 44 11.09 -3.16 -14.19
CA ILE A 44 10.60 -1.79 -14.40
C ILE A 44 9.07 -1.79 -14.54
N MET A 45 8.51 -2.72 -15.31
CA MET A 45 7.07 -2.85 -15.50
C MET A 45 6.36 -3.16 -14.18
N VAL A 46 6.87 -4.12 -13.41
CA VAL A 46 6.32 -4.45 -12.08
C VAL A 46 6.39 -3.26 -11.15
N GLY A 47 7.53 -2.56 -11.10
CA GLY A 47 7.69 -1.35 -10.29
C GLY A 47 6.70 -0.25 -10.68
N PHE A 48 6.50 -0.04 -11.99
CA PHE A 48 5.52 0.91 -12.51
C PHE A 48 4.08 0.50 -12.13
N CYS A 49 3.72 -0.78 -12.30
CA CYS A 49 2.41 -1.28 -11.92
C CYS A 49 2.16 -1.10 -10.42
N VAL A 50 3.11 -1.46 -9.57
CA VAL A 50 2.99 -1.26 -8.11
C VAL A 50 2.79 0.22 -7.80
N TRP A 51 3.63 1.11 -8.38
CA TRP A 51 3.51 2.55 -8.12
C TRP A 51 2.20 3.14 -8.61
N PHE A 52 1.72 2.72 -9.79
CA PHE A 52 0.50 3.27 -10.42
C PHE A 52 -0.78 2.73 -9.78
N PHE A 53 -0.80 1.45 -9.38
CA PHE A 53 -1.97 0.80 -8.82
C PHE A 53 -2.00 0.74 -7.29
N THR A 54 -0.97 1.26 -6.59
CA THR A 54 -1.05 1.41 -5.13
C THR A 54 -2.06 2.51 -4.82
N PRO A 55 -3.16 2.19 -4.13
CA PRO A 55 -4.12 3.20 -3.71
C PRO A 55 -3.41 4.24 -2.85
N LYS A 56 -3.62 5.51 -3.18
CA LYS A 56 -3.13 6.62 -2.37
C LYS A 56 -4.17 6.93 -1.31
N ASP A 57 -3.73 7.01 -0.09
CA ASP A 57 -4.57 7.40 1.03
C ASP A 57 -4.44 8.93 1.22
N PRO A 58 -5.52 9.70 0.95
CA PRO A 58 -5.42 11.17 0.94
C PRO A 58 -5.03 11.74 2.31
N VAL A 59 -5.40 11.07 3.41
CA VAL A 59 -5.09 11.51 4.76
C VAL A 59 -3.68 11.09 5.15
N LEU A 60 -3.36 9.80 5.05
CA LEU A 60 -2.04 9.28 5.44
C LEU A 60 -0.90 9.85 4.58
N ASP A 61 -1.17 10.09 3.29
CA ASP A 61 -0.17 10.66 2.37
C ASP A 61 0.06 12.17 2.60
N SER A 62 -0.88 12.87 3.24
CA SER A 62 -0.77 14.29 3.57
C SER A 62 -0.09 14.57 4.91
N LEU A 63 -0.08 13.57 5.79
CA LEU A 63 0.53 13.67 7.11
C LEU A 63 2.00 13.20 7.08
N PRO A 64 2.84 13.66 8.00
CA PRO A 64 4.16 13.10 8.22
C PRO A 64 4.10 11.61 8.51
N LYS A 65 5.26 10.94 8.43
CA LYS A 65 5.31 9.52 8.72
C LYS A 65 4.97 9.25 10.20
N TYR A 66 4.01 8.36 10.42
CA TYR A 66 3.66 7.88 11.76
C TYR A 66 4.81 7.06 12.39
N GLU A 67 4.92 7.08 13.72
CA GLU A 67 5.90 6.26 14.45
C GLU A 67 5.46 4.83 14.62
N LYS A 68 4.16 4.64 14.91
CA LYS A 68 3.59 3.34 15.22
C LYS A 68 2.23 3.18 14.54
N LYS A 69 2.00 1.98 14.03
CA LYS A 69 0.70 1.55 13.50
C LYS A 69 0.24 0.30 14.22
N LYS A 70 -1.02 0.29 14.65
CA LYS A 70 -1.78 -0.92 14.95
C LYS A 70 -2.91 -1.01 13.95
N TYR A 71 -3.15 -2.17 13.38
CA TYR A 71 -4.18 -2.39 12.36
C TYR A 71 -4.88 -3.71 12.61
N TYR A 72 -6.18 -3.70 12.54
CA TYR A 72 -7.06 -4.84 12.73
C TYR A 72 -8.10 -4.86 11.62
N THR A 73 -8.42 -6.04 11.13
CA THR A 73 -9.42 -6.26 10.10
C THR A 73 -10.27 -7.46 10.47
N SER A 74 -11.53 -7.42 10.11
CA SER A 74 -12.44 -8.56 10.20
C SER A 74 -13.37 -8.63 9.01
N GLY A 75 -13.96 -9.79 8.77
CA GLY A 75 -14.87 -10.05 7.67
C GLY A 75 -14.24 -10.77 6.49
N GLY A 76 -15.02 -10.89 5.42
CA GLY A 76 -14.68 -11.66 4.23
C GLY A 76 -14.10 -10.83 3.10
N PHE A 77 -14.12 -11.42 1.90
CA PHE A 77 -13.56 -10.81 0.69
C PHE A 77 -14.34 -9.58 0.20
N GLN A 78 -15.65 -9.51 0.48
CA GLN A 78 -16.53 -8.44 0.00
C GLN A 78 -17.00 -7.53 1.13
N ASP A 79 -17.29 -8.10 2.31
CA ASP A 79 -17.83 -7.39 3.47
C ASP A 79 -16.75 -7.43 4.56
N PHE A 80 -16.18 -6.29 4.91
CA PHE A 80 -15.10 -6.21 5.89
C PHE A 80 -15.13 -4.89 6.66
N THR A 81 -14.53 -4.91 7.84
CA THR A 81 -14.30 -3.75 8.69
C THR A 81 -12.84 -3.65 9.06
N ASP A 82 -12.29 -2.46 8.98
CA ASP A 82 -10.91 -2.17 9.35
C ASP A 82 -10.86 -1.10 10.43
N TYR A 83 -10.03 -1.33 11.43
CA TYR A 83 -9.70 -0.36 12.47
C TYR A 83 -8.20 -0.18 12.55
N ALA A 84 -7.73 1.05 12.57
CA ALA A 84 -6.32 1.31 12.79
C ALA A 84 -6.08 2.51 13.71
N LYS A 85 -4.93 2.46 14.39
CA LYS A 85 -4.38 3.57 15.19
C LYS A 85 -2.98 3.88 14.66
N TYR A 86 -2.77 5.15 14.34
CA TYR A 86 -1.47 5.67 13.93
C TYR A 86 -1.02 6.68 14.99
N THR A 87 0.10 6.41 15.64
CA THR A 87 0.70 7.33 16.61
C THR A 87 1.69 8.24 15.92
N TYR A 88 1.55 9.54 16.14
CA TYR A 88 2.40 10.58 15.56
C TYR A 88 3.20 11.31 16.63
N GLN A 89 4.30 11.93 16.19
CA GLN A 89 4.98 13.02 16.92
C GLN A 89 4.93 14.27 16.03
N ILE A 90 3.75 14.86 15.95
CA ILE A 90 3.52 16.05 15.14
C ILE A 90 2.88 17.15 15.98
N SER A 91 3.11 18.39 15.58
CA SER A 91 2.46 19.56 16.15
C SER A 91 1.11 19.81 15.47
N GLU A 92 0.22 20.50 16.15
CA GLU A 92 -1.06 20.94 15.58
C GLU A 92 -0.87 21.73 14.26
N SER A 93 0.18 22.56 14.17
CA SER A 93 0.48 23.31 12.95
C SER A 93 0.79 22.42 11.74
N GLU A 94 1.36 21.24 11.94
CA GLU A 94 1.61 20.27 10.85
C GLU A 94 0.31 19.59 10.41
N ILE A 95 -0.63 19.36 11.34
CA ILE A 95 -1.96 18.83 11.02
C ILE A 95 -2.72 19.83 10.15
N ILE A 96 -2.75 21.10 10.55
CA ILE A 96 -3.41 22.19 9.80
C ILE A 96 -2.83 22.30 8.38
N GLN A 97 -1.52 22.13 8.22
CA GLN A 97 -0.87 22.19 6.91
C GLN A 97 -1.20 20.99 5.99
N SER A 98 -1.71 19.90 6.55
CA SER A 98 -2.01 18.70 5.76
C SER A 98 -3.15 18.92 4.75
N GLU A 99 -4.03 19.90 4.98
CA GLU A 99 -5.23 20.21 4.17
C GLU A 99 -6.20 19.02 3.95
N ALA A 100 -5.87 17.84 4.45
CA ALA A 100 -6.68 16.63 4.28
C ALA A 100 -7.67 16.41 5.43
N LEU A 101 -7.41 17.03 6.58
CA LEU A 101 -8.24 16.91 7.76
C LEU A 101 -8.96 18.24 8.03
N PHE A 102 -10.20 18.16 8.45
CA PHE A 102 -11.03 19.31 8.81
C PHE A 102 -11.11 19.42 10.33
N PRO A 103 -11.11 20.66 10.89
CA PRO A 103 -11.30 20.82 12.33
C PRO A 103 -12.71 20.38 12.73
N VAL A 104 -12.83 19.71 13.87
CA VAL A 104 -14.10 19.29 14.44
C VAL A 104 -14.81 20.47 15.06
N MET A 105 -16.00 20.77 14.55
CA MET A 105 -16.92 21.76 15.11
C MET A 105 -18.01 21.05 15.94
N GLU A 106 -18.72 21.77 16.81
CA GLU A 106 -19.78 21.17 17.64
C GLU A 106 -20.87 20.46 16.78
N GLU A 107 -21.17 21.00 15.61
CA GLU A 107 -22.14 20.44 14.66
C GLU A 107 -21.68 19.14 13.98
N ASP A 108 -20.36 18.86 13.95
CA ASP A 108 -19.80 17.65 13.33
C ASP A 108 -19.83 16.45 14.27
N ILE A 109 -19.77 16.69 15.60
CA ILE A 109 -19.70 15.65 16.61
C ILE A 109 -20.78 14.59 16.44
N PRO A 110 -22.09 14.94 16.29
CA PRO A 110 -23.14 13.95 16.09
C PRO A 110 -22.95 13.10 14.84
N THR A 111 -22.39 13.69 13.78
CA THR A 111 -22.11 12.97 12.52
C THR A 111 -20.95 11.99 12.72
N ILE A 112 -19.86 12.42 13.31
CA ILE A 112 -18.70 11.57 13.60
C ILE A 112 -19.14 10.39 14.46
N LEU A 113 -19.85 10.64 15.56
CA LEU A 113 -20.35 9.60 16.47
C LEU A 113 -21.25 8.60 15.77
N LYS A 114 -22.09 9.03 14.84
CA LYS A 114 -22.96 8.15 14.07
C LYS A 114 -22.17 7.16 13.20
N TYR A 115 -21.06 7.59 12.58
CA TYR A 115 -20.16 6.69 11.85
C TYR A 115 -19.44 5.71 12.78
N VAL A 116 -18.99 6.17 13.94
CA VAL A 116 -18.39 5.31 14.97
C VAL A 116 -19.39 4.29 15.47
N GLU A 117 -20.61 4.67 15.79
CA GLU A 117 -21.68 3.75 16.25
C GLU A 117 -22.02 2.69 15.19
N HIS A 118 -22.07 3.11 13.92
CA HIS A 118 -22.27 2.14 12.84
C HIS A 118 -21.11 1.16 12.76
N PHE A 119 -19.85 1.64 12.85
CA PHE A 119 -18.67 0.78 12.89
C PHE A 119 -18.72 -0.23 14.04
N GLU A 120 -19.07 0.22 15.24
CA GLU A 120 -19.23 -0.63 16.42
C GLU A 120 -20.28 -1.73 16.19
N GLY A 121 -21.41 -1.38 15.58
CA GLY A 121 -22.43 -2.35 15.20
C GLY A 121 -21.92 -3.39 14.19
N CYS A 122 -21.05 -2.98 13.26
CA CYS A 122 -20.43 -3.91 12.30
C CYS A 122 -19.46 -4.89 13.00
N ILE A 123 -18.57 -4.41 13.88
CA ILE A 123 -17.63 -5.30 14.58
C ILE A 123 -18.31 -6.25 15.55
N GLU A 124 -19.47 -5.89 16.11
CA GLU A 124 -20.27 -6.81 16.93
C GLU A 124 -20.83 -8.01 16.14
N VAL A 125 -21.13 -7.78 14.85
CA VAL A 125 -21.62 -8.84 13.94
C VAL A 125 -20.48 -9.78 13.55
N TYR A 126 -19.28 -9.25 13.34
CA TYR A 126 -18.11 -10.04 12.94
C TYR A 126 -17.39 -10.59 14.17
N GLN A 127 -17.69 -11.86 14.51
CA GLN A 127 -17.13 -12.54 15.69
C GLN A 127 -15.61 -12.75 15.66
N ASP A 128 -14.98 -12.58 14.52
CA ASP A 128 -13.52 -12.68 14.31
C ASP A 128 -12.78 -11.37 14.56
N PHE A 129 -13.50 -10.26 14.79
CA PHE A 129 -12.86 -9.02 15.21
C PHE A 129 -12.36 -9.14 16.66
N PRO A 130 -11.05 -8.92 16.91
CA PRO A 130 -10.51 -9.02 18.26
C PRO A 130 -11.04 -7.86 19.11
N SER A 131 -12.06 -8.11 19.93
CA SER A 131 -12.72 -7.08 20.76
C SER A 131 -11.75 -6.30 21.65
N GLU A 132 -10.67 -6.95 22.11
CA GLU A 132 -9.59 -6.30 22.88
C GLU A 132 -8.78 -5.29 22.08
N SER A 133 -8.95 -5.27 20.75
CA SER A 133 -8.20 -4.41 19.84
C SER A 133 -8.91 -3.09 19.56
N TYR A 134 -10.19 -3.02 19.80
CA TYR A 134 -10.97 -1.80 19.71
C TYR A 134 -10.98 -1.08 21.06
N ASP A 135 -10.32 0.06 21.10
CA ASP A 135 -10.11 0.86 22.32
C ASP A 135 -10.44 2.35 22.11
N PHE A 136 -11.28 2.65 21.12
CA PHE A 136 -11.75 4.01 20.88
C PHE A 136 -12.93 4.32 21.83
N GLU A 137 -12.84 5.44 22.51
CA GLU A 137 -13.91 5.91 23.38
C GLU A 137 -14.63 7.09 22.72
N LYS A 138 -15.96 7.00 22.56
CA LYS A 138 -16.77 8.09 21.97
C LYS A 138 -16.63 9.43 22.68
N SER A 139 -16.32 9.39 23.98
CA SER A 139 -16.03 10.58 24.79
C SER A 139 -14.78 11.34 24.37
N THR A 140 -13.90 10.72 23.58
CA THR A 140 -12.71 11.37 23.01
C THR A 140 -13.08 12.41 21.97
N VAL A 141 -14.25 12.26 21.30
CA VAL A 141 -14.64 13.16 20.20
C VAL A 141 -14.95 14.53 20.76
N SER A 142 -14.11 15.52 20.39
CA SER A 142 -14.22 16.87 20.91
C SER A 142 -13.90 17.93 19.84
N THR A 143 -14.32 19.18 20.12
CA THR A 143 -13.89 20.32 19.34
C THR A 143 -12.39 20.59 19.55
N GLY A 144 -11.70 20.99 18.47
CA GLY A 144 -10.23 21.17 18.50
C GLY A 144 -9.46 19.98 17.93
N ASP A 145 -10.13 18.85 17.76
CA ASP A 145 -9.61 17.71 17.01
C ASP A 145 -9.85 17.88 15.51
N TYR A 146 -9.42 16.89 14.73
CA TYR A 146 -9.56 16.93 13.27
C TYR A 146 -10.17 15.63 12.74
N PHE A 147 -10.92 15.72 11.65
CA PHE A 147 -11.54 14.55 11.04
C PHE A 147 -11.59 14.63 9.52
N TYR A 148 -11.81 13.48 8.89
CA TYR A 148 -12.14 13.36 7.47
C TYR A 148 -13.04 12.15 7.26
N ILE A 149 -14.15 12.35 6.57
CA ILE A 149 -15.07 11.28 6.19
C ILE A 149 -15.12 11.21 4.67
N PHE A 150 -14.81 10.05 4.14
CA PHE A 150 -15.01 9.73 2.73
C PHE A 150 -16.08 8.66 2.60
N ASN A 151 -17.15 9.00 1.90
CA ASN A 151 -18.21 8.07 1.57
C ASN A 151 -18.18 7.81 0.07
N LYS A 152 -17.98 6.57 -0.32
CA LYS A 152 -17.83 6.17 -1.71
C LYS A 152 -19.07 6.43 -2.57
N TYR A 153 -20.24 6.27 -2.01
CA TYR A 153 -21.48 6.36 -2.78
C TYR A 153 -22.07 7.78 -2.84
N GLY A 154 -21.63 8.67 -1.95
CA GLY A 154 -22.14 10.05 -1.91
C GLY A 154 -23.64 10.18 -1.61
N ASP A 155 -24.36 9.06 -1.49
CA ASP A 155 -25.78 9.01 -1.20
C ASP A 155 -26.00 8.92 0.32
N PRO A 156 -26.77 9.84 0.94
CA PRO A 156 -27.06 9.79 2.35
C PRO A 156 -27.70 8.47 2.84
N GLN A 157 -28.42 7.77 1.98
CA GLN A 157 -29.05 6.49 2.31
C GLN A 157 -28.04 5.30 2.29
N MET A 158 -26.97 5.44 1.50
CA MET A 158 -25.90 4.46 1.38
C MET A 158 -24.61 4.90 2.09
N SER A 159 -24.68 5.95 2.91
CA SER A 159 -23.50 6.58 3.52
C SER A 159 -22.70 5.66 4.45
N PHE A 160 -23.33 4.59 4.93
CA PHE A 160 -22.69 3.63 5.84
C PHE A 160 -22.23 2.33 5.17
N TRP A 161 -22.47 2.13 3.87
CA TRP A 161 -22.11 0.88 3.21
C TRP A 161 -20.61 0.76 2.91
N ASP A 162 -20.00 1.87 2.50
CA ASP A 162 -18.57 1.90 2.21
C ASP A 162 -18.04 3.31 2.54
N TYR A 163 -17.37 3.43 3.67
CA TYR A 163 -16.80 4.70 4.11
C TYR A 163 -15.46 4.52 4.80
N ASN A 164 -14.70 5.61 4.80
CA ASN A 164 -13.51 5.80 5.62
C ASN A 164 -13.76 6.99 6.54
N LEU A 165 -13.60 6.79 7.84
CA LEU A 165 -13.54 7.86 8.83
C LEU A 165 -12.14 7.91 9.40
N TYR A 166 -11.50 9.05 9.32
CA TYR A 166 -10.28 9.40 10.00
C TYR A 166 -10.61 10.41 11.10
N TYR A 167 -10.14 10.15 12.29
CA TYR A 167 -10.29 11.03 13.44
C TYR A 167 -8.96 11.22 14.13
N PHE A 168 -8.46 12.45 14.18
CA PHE A 168 -7.20 12.80 14.81
C PHE A 168 -7.45 13.46 16.15
N ASP A 169 -7.10 12.78 17.22
CA ASP A 169 -7.11 13.28 18.59
C ASP A 169 -5.79 14.06 18.82
N VAL A 170 -5.92 15.37 18.98
CA VAL A 170 -4.79 16.29 19.14
C VAL A 170 -4.07 16.07 20.47
N ASP A 171 -4.83 15.78 21.54
CA ASP A 171 -4.29 15.60 22.88
C ASP A 171 -3.38 14.39 23.00
N THR A 172 -3.72 13.30 22.31
CA THR A 172 -2.93 12.07 22.32
C THR A 172 -2.03 11.90 21.11
N SER A 173 -2.17 12.76 20.08
CA SER A 173 -1.49 12.65 18.79
C SER A 173 -1.73 11.29 18.11
N ILE A 174 -2.96 10.80 18.19
CA ILE A 174 -3.38 9.54 17.59
C ILE A 174 -4.40 9.80 16.49
N LEU A 175 -4.11 9.28 15.29
CA LEU A 175 -5.08 9.18 14.20
C LEU A 175 -5.77 7.83 14.29
N TYR A 176 -7.05 7.85 14.50
CA TYR A 176 -7.94 6.68 14.42
C TYR A 176 -8.51 6.57 13.01
N TYR A 177 -8.58 5.34 12.53
CA TYR A 177 -9.12 5.01 11.21
C TYR A 177 -10.18 3.93 11.36
N PHE A 178 -11.33 4.19 10.78
CA PHE A 178 -12.48 3.29 10.74
C PHE A 178 -12.91 3.12 9.28
N HIS A 179 -13.03 1.89 8.85
CA HIS A 179 -13.49 1.57 7.51
C HIS A 179 -14.51 0.45 7.55
N THR A 180 -15.58 0.60 6.81
CA THR A 180 -16.54 -0.46 6.54
C THR A 180 -16.77 -0.55 5.05
N ASN A 181 -16.94 -1.77 4.57
CA ASN A 181 -17.42 -2.11 3.23
C ASN A 181 -18.38 -3.29 3.39
N ILE A 182 -19.70 -3.05 3.26
CA ILE A 182 -20.80 -4.01 3.47
C ILE A 182 -21.84 -3.93 2.37
#